data_4e3524ec4f3d8a7cbf9f23b5bd73d802
#
_entry.id   4e3524ec4f3d8a7cbf9f23b5bd73d802
#
_cell.length_a   1.000
_cell.length_b   1.000
_cell.length_c   1.000
_cell.angle_alpha   90.00
_cell.angle_beta   90.00
_cell.angle_gamma   90.00
#
_symmetry.space_group_name_H-M   'P 1'
#
loop_
_entity.id
_entity.type
_entity.pdbx_description
1 polymer ?
#
loop_
_entity_poly.entity_id
_entity_poly.type
_entity_poly.pdbx_seq_one_letter_code
_entity_poly.pdbx_strand_id
1 'polypeptide(L)'
;MQVTNLIKNHHDIRLAGKKGFYSNIIQRMLTDIDYLYLIGKIFKIKVLKQKTPLFAIIDVNNVCNLHCKHCYWWLTRDGDKKELTSDDWRKVINYKLKKNHILQTNIVGGEPLLRTDILEVFNEEVPGKFTIVTNGTFELVPYSGLINYWISIDGTKETHDKIRGKSFEKIETNVRKYVKETGKKVWISMTINSWNSHEIVEVAEYWKELADGINFQIHTPFMENDPLWIPYGKERNELLDKIISLKQKYSDYVIHEESQINILRSPWGGDKTKPIDCPNWAILVLDHRAESKTPC
;
A
#
# COMPACT_ATOMS: atom_id res chain seq x y z
N MET A 1 -3.63 11.53 -40.43
CA MET A 1 -2.39 12.30 -40.13
C MET A 1 -2.49 13.13 -38.82
N GLN A 2 -3.55 12.98 -37.99
CA GLN A 2 -3.71 13.73 -36.73
C GLN A 2 -3.52 12.88 -35.46
N VAL A 3 -3.57 11.57 -35.56
CA VAL A 3 -3.41 10.68 -34.37
C VAL A 3 -1.93 10.48 -34.03
N THR A 4 -1.04 10.53 -35.01
CA THR A 4 0.42 10.33 -34.83
C THR A 4 1.09 11.53 -34.13
N ASN A 5 0.51 12.72 -34.19
CA ASN A 5 1.03 13.90 -33.49
C ASN A 5 0.59 13.97 -32.03
N LEU A 6 -0.50 13.29 -31.63
CA LEU A 6 -0.92 13.16 -30.24
C LEU A 6 0.03 12.23 -29.45
N ILE A 7 0.63 11.23 -30.12
CA ILE A 7 1.54 10.28 -29.48
C ILE A 7 2.95 10.87 -29.32
N LYS A 8 3.41 11.74 -30.22
CA LYS A 8 4.72 12.39 -30.09
C LYS A 8 4.80 13.46 -29.00
N ASN A 9 3.68 14.04 -28.56
CA ASN A 9 3.63 15.03 -27.49
C ASN A 9 3.50 14.43 -26.09
N HIS A 10 3.55 13.10 -25.93
CA HIS A 10 3.49 12.45 -24.63
C HIS A 10 4.70 12.72 -23.72
N HIS A 11 5.82 13.21 -24.26
CA HIS A 11 6.93 13.70 -23.43
C HIS A 11 6.66 15.06 -22.78
N ASP A 12 5.62 15.79 -23.21
CA ASP A 12 5.33 17.17 -22.77
C ASP A 12 3.95 17.38 -22.13
N ILE A 13 3.17 16.34 -21.86
CA ILE A 13 2.09 16.48 -20.86
C ILE A 13 2.75 16.50 -19.47
N ARG A 14 3.57 17.48 -19.26
CA ARG A 14 3.81 18.06 -17.95
C ARG A 14 2.48 18.65 -17.53
N LEU A 15 1.72 17.88 -16.74
CA LEU A 15 0.76 18.48 -15.87
C LEU A 15 1.54 19.55 -15.10
N ALA A 16 1.32 20.80 -15.47
CA ALA A 16 1.87 21.95 -14.80
C ALA A 16 1.26 22.00 -13.40
N GLY A 17 1.97 21.45 -12.45
CA GLY A 17 1.61 21.34 -11.05
C GLY A 17 2.44 20.24 -10.46
N LYS A 18 3.45 20.59 -9.68
CA LYS A 18 4.35 19.80 -8.82
C LYS A 18 4.29 18.28 -9.11
N LYS A 19 5.35 17.73 -9.69
CA LYS A 19 5.52 16.29 -9.92
C LYS A 19 5.34 15.54 -8.59
N GLY A 20 4.15 15.05 -8.32
CA GLY A 20 3.90 14.21 -7.18
C GLY A 20 4.60 12.86 -7.35
N PHE A 21 5.08 12.29 -6.26
CA PHE A 21 5.73 10.99 -6.20
C PHE A 21 4.96 9.89 -6.98
N TYR A 22 3.64 9.84 -6.88
CA TYR A 22 2.79 8.91 -7.62
C TYR A 22 2.85 9.07 -9.14
N SER A 23 3.05 10.29 -9.66
CA SER A 23 3.13 10.49 -11.12
C SER A 23 4.37 9.84 -11.72
N ASN A 24 5.49 9.87 -11.01
CA ASN A 24 6.75 9.28 -11.48
C ASN A 24 6.71 7.74 -11.45
N ILE A 25 6.05 7.15 -10.44
CA ILE A 25 5.90 5.69 -10.34
C ILE A 25 4.95 5.17 -11.40
N ILE A 26 3.79 5.80 -11.55
CA ILE A 26 2.80 5.44 -12.56
C ILE A 26 3.41 5.55 -13.96
N GLN A 27 4.19 6.60 -14.25
CA GLN A 27 4.84 6.77 -15.54
C GLN A 27 5.90 5.71 -15.88
N ARG A 28 6.59 5.17 -14.87
CA ARG A 28 7.60 4.12 -15.08
C ARG A 28 7.02 2.72 -15.25
N MET A 29 5.76 2.52 -14.88
CA MET A 29 5.16 1.19 -14.71
C MET A 29 4.11 0.87 -15.78
N LEU A 30 3.50 1.87 -16.39
CA LEU A 30 2.45 1.65 -17.38
C LEU A 30 3.04 1.55 -18.78
N THR A 31 2.65 0.51 -19.51
CA THR A 31 2.88 0.41 -20.94
C THR A 31 1.95 1.36 -21.69
N ASP A 32 2.19 1.62 -22.97
CA ASP A 32 1.29 2.42 -23.83
C ASP A 32 -0.14 1.85 -23.84
N ILE A 33 -0.24 0.52 -23.78
CA ILE A 33 -1.53 -0.19 -23.69
C ILE A 33 -2.23 0.12 -22.36
N ASP A 34 -1.50 0.10 -21.24
CA ASP A 34 -2.07 0.44 -19.93
C ASP A 34 -2.58 1.89 -19.89
N TYR A 35 -1.89 2.82 -20.56
CA TYR A 35 -2.36 4.21 -20.69
C TYR A 35 -3.67 4.29 -21.47
N LEU A 36 -3.83 3.54 -22.55
CA LEU A 36 -5.08 3.51 -23.31
C LEU A 36 -6.24 2.97 -22.47
N TYR A 37 -6.00 1.89 -21.71
CA TYR A 37 -6.99 1.37 -20.77
C TYR A 37 -7.31 2.37 -19.66
N LEU A 38 -6.32 3.05 -19.11
CA LEU A 38 -6.52 4.09 -18.08
C LEU A 38 -7.40 5.23 -18.63
N ILE A 39 -7.10 5.73 -19.83
CA ILE A 39 -7.92 6.76 -20.50
C ILE A 39 -9.37 6.27 -20.67
N GLY A 40 -9.55 5.03 -21.16
CA GLY A 40 -10.86 4.42 -21.31
C GLY A 40 -11.61 4.30 -19.97
N LYS A 41 -10.94 3.92 -18.90
CA LYS A 41 -11.53 3.87 -17.55
C LYS A 41 -11.88 5.27 -17.02
N ILE A 42 -11.01 6.25 -17.20
CA ILE A 42 -11.28 7.65 -16.82
C ILE A 42 -12.54 8.16 -17.56
N PHE A 43 -12.65 7.87 -18.86
CA PHE A 43 -13.85 8.21 -19.64
C PHE A 43 -15.09 7.54 -19.04
N LYS A 44 -15.08 6.23 -18.76
CA LYS A 44 -16.18 5.51 -18.11
C LYS A 44 -16.57 6.15 -16.78
N ILE A 45 -15.58 6.50 -15.94
CA ILE A 45 -15.82 7.09 -14.62
C ILE A 45 -16.38 8.52 -14.74
N LYS A 46 -15.72 9.37 -15.52
CA LYS A 46 -16.05 10.82 -15.58
C LYS A 46 -17.27 11.12 -16.43
N VAL A 47 -17.39 10.46 -17.59
CA VAL A 47 -18.45 10.72 -18.59
C VAL A 47 -19.64 9.80 -18.39
N LEU A 48 -19.40 8.49 -18.36
CA LEU A 48 -20.48 7.50 -18.24
C LEU A 48 -20.91 7.24 -16.78
N LYS A 49 -20.25 7.84 -15.79
CA LYS A 49 -20.52 7.65 -14.35
C LYS A 49 -20.50 6.19 -13.90
N GLN A 50 -19.76 5.34 -14.62
CA GLN A 50 -19.61 3.92 -14.28
C GLN A 50 -18.52 3.72 -13.24
N LYS A 51 -18.82 2.96 -12.20
CA LYS A 51 -17.86 2.54 -11.19
C LYS A 51 -17.04 1.36 -11.75
N THR A 52 -15.73 1.52 -11.86
CA THR A 52 -14.81 0.48 -12.36
C THR A 52 -13.53 0.46 -11.54
N PRO A 53 -13.08 -0.70 -11.05
CA PRO A 53 -11.87 -0.77 -10.24
C PRO A 53 -10.62 -0.43 -11.07
N LEU A 54 -9.71 0.32 -10.45
CA LEU A 54 -8.40 0.68 -11.00
C LEU A 54 -7.29 -0.14 -10.35
N PHE A 55 -7.45 -0.42 -9.07
CA PHE A 55 -6.46 -1.10 -8.23
C PHE A 55 -7.06 -2.34 -7.60
N ALA A 56 -6.21 -3.24 -7.13
CA ALA A 56 -6.64 -4.38 -6.32
C ALA A 56 -5.84 -4.47 -5.02
N ILE A 57 -6.47 -4.99 -3.98
CA ILE A 57 -5.85 -5.44 -2.74
C ILE A 57 -6.26 -6.89 -2.55
N ILE A 58 -5.30 -7.79 -2.34
CA ILE A 58 -5.55 -9.22 -2.32
C ILE A 58 -4.90 -9.84 -1.10
N ASP A 59 -5.70 -10.47 -0.25
CA ASP A 59 -5.19 -11.35 0.79
C ASP A 59 -4.85 -12.70 0.14
N VAL A 60 -3.58 -13.04 0.02
CA VAL A 60 -3.17 -14.30 -0.61
C VAL A 60 -3.22 -15.50 0.33
N ASN A 61 -3.28 -15.24 1.64
CA ASN A 61 -3.37 -16.27 2.67
C ASN A 61 -4.10 -15.80 3.92
N ASN A 62 -4.39 -16.74 4.81
CA ASN A 62 -5.04 -16.52 6.10
C ASN A 62 -4.12 -16.86 7.29
N VAL A 63 -2.81 -16.92 7.08
CA VAL A 63 -1.82 -17.28 8.10
C VAL A 63 -0.79 -16.18 8.24
N CYS A 64 -0.41 -15.86 9.48
CA CYS A 64 0.68 -14.94 9.81
C CYS A 64 1.54 -15.53 10.92
N ASN A 65 2.84 -15.31 10.83
CA ASN A 65 3.80 -15.74 11.84
C ASN A 65 3.99 -14.74 12.99
N LEU A 66 3.36 -13.55 12.92
CA LEU A 66 3.36 -12.55 13.98
C LEU A 66 1.95 -12.32 14.53
N HIS A 67 1.88 -11.83 15.76
CA HIS A 67 0.63 -11.47 16.45
C HIS A 67 0.68 -10.01 16.91
N CYS A 68 0.65 -9.07 15.94
CA CYS A 68 0.78 -7.63 16.21
C CYS A 68 -0.43 -7.11 17.00
N LYS A 69 -0.15 -6.21 17.97
CA LYS A 69 -1.18 -5.68 18.90
C LYS A 69 -2.30 -4.89 18.24
N HIS A 70 -2.03 -4.23 17.10
CA HIS A 70 -2.99 -3.42 16.35
C HIS A 70 -3.61 -4.17 15.16
N CYS A 71 -3.30 -5.46 14.98
CA CYS A 71 -3.70 -6.18 13.78
C CYS A 71 -5.14 -6.70 13.89
N TYR A 72 -6.03 -6.14 13.07
CA TYR A 72 -7.41 -6.57 12.95
C TYR A 72 -7.56 -8.01 12.43
N TRP A 73 -6.54 -8.51 11.71
CA TRP A 73 -6.53 -9.84 11.12
C TRP A 73 -6.88 -10.94 12.12
N TRP A 74 -6.34 -10.84 13.34
CA TRP A 74 -6.60 -11.80 14.40
C TRP A 74 -8.04 -11.77 14.93
N LEU A 75 -8.76 -10.67 14.73
CA LEU A 75 -10.16 -10.50 15.11
C LEU A 75 -11.13 -11.03 14.05
N THR A 76 -10.69 -11.04 12.77
CA THR A 76 -11.57 -11.28 11.63
C THR A 76 -11.26 -12.56 10.84
N ARG A 77 -10.14 -13.23 11.16
CA ARG A 77 -9.74 -14.44 10.43
C ARG A 77 -10.73 -15.58 10.63
N ASP A 78 -11.00 -16.30 9.56
CA ASP A 78 -12.00 -17.35 9.47
C ASP A 78 -11.52 -18.75 9.95
N GLY A 79 -10.45 -18.85 10.71
CA GLY A 79 -9.90 -20.13 11.14
C GLY A 79 -9.32 -20.97 9.98
N ASP A 80 -9.43 -22.29 10.06
CA ASP A 80 -8.75 -23.24 9.17
C ASP A 80 -9.47 -23.47 7.82
N LYS A 81 -10.02 -22.44 7.19
CA LYS A 81 -10.60 -22.60 5.85
C LYS A 81 -9.50 -22.83 4.83
N LYS A 82 -9.77 -23.77 3.91
CA LYS A 82 -8.86 -24.14 2.83
C LYS A 82 -8.50 -22.93 1.98
N GLU A 83 -7.21 -22.66 1.87
CA GLU A 83 -6.68 -21.61 1.00
C GLU A 83 -6.66 -22.07 -0.47
N LEU A 84 -6.68 -21.12 -1.39
CA LEU A 84 -6.58 -21.39 -2.82
C LEU A 84 -5.18 -21.90 -3.20
N THR A 85 -5.16 -22.78 -4.19
CA THR A 85 -3.92 -23.28 -4.81
C THR A 85 -3.34 -22.24 -5.79
N SER A 86 -2.09 -22.45 -6.22
CA SER A 86 -1.45 -21.65 -7.26
C SER A 86 -2.26 -21.65 -8.57
N ASP A 87 -2.83 -22.79 -8.95
CA ASP A 87 -3.67 -22.89 -10.15
C ASP A 87 -5.00 -22.14 -10.03
N ASP A 88 -5.58 -22.13 -8.83
CA ASP A 88 -6.79 -21.34 -8.58
C ASP A 88 -6.47 -19.85 -8.66
N TRP A 89 -5.33 -19.42 -8.10
CA TRP A 89 -4.89 -18.03 -8.20
C TRP A 89 -4.58 -17.61 -9.65
N ARG A 90 -4.02 -18.49 -10.49
CA ARG A 90 -3.87 -18.20 -11.94
C ARG A 90 -5.22 -17.89 -12.59
N LYS A 91 -6.26 -18.67 -12.29
CA LYS A 91 -7.63 -18.43 -12.80
C LYS A 91 -8.17 -17.08 -12.29
N VAL A 92 -7.98 -16.79 -10.99
CA VAL A 92 -8.42 -15.53 -10.38
C VAL A 92 -7.73 -14.33 -11.04
N ILE A 93 -6.42 -14.38 -11.22
CA ILE A 93 -5.65 -13.31 -11.86
C ILE A 93 -6.17 -13.07 -13.27
N ASN A 94 -6.31 -14.12 -14.07
CA ASN A 94 -6.77 -14.01 -15.45
C ASN A 94 -8.21 -13.44 -15.53
N TYR A 95 -9.11 -13.95 -14.68
CA TYR A 95 -10.52 -13.57 -14.74
C TYR A 95 -10.82 -12.24 -14.04
N LYS A 96 -10.23 -11.99 -12.84
CA LYS A 96 -10.56 -10.79 -12.05
C LYS A 96 -9.62 -9.63 -12.27
N LEU A 97 -8.31 -9.87 -12.48
CA LEU A 97 -7.34 -8.77 -12.64
C LEU A 97 -7.12 -8.39 -14.10
N LYS A 98 -6.72 -9.33 -14.94
CA LYS A 98 -6.41 -9.04 -16.36
C LYS A 98 -7.66 -8.61 -17.12
N LYS A 99 -8.77 -9.33 -16.99
CA LYS A 99 -10.04 -8.99 -17.67
C LYS A 99 -10.57 -7.61 -17.27
N ASN A 100 -10.35 -7.19 -16.02
CA ASN A 100 -10.72 -5.86 -15.54
C ASN A 100 -9.62 -4.80 -15.76
N HIS A 101 -8.51 -5.16 -16.42
CA HIS A 101 -7.38 -4.25 -16.62
C HIS A 101 -6.97 -3.52 -15.34
N ILE A 102 -6.75 -4.29 -14.26
CA ILE A 102 -6.24 -3.74 -12.99
C ILE A 102 -4.82 -3.21 -13.24
N LEU A 103 -4.59 -1.96 -12.84
CA LEU A 103 -3.32 -1.27 -13.09
C LEU A 103 -2.24 -1.71 -12.11
N GLN A 104 -2.62 -1.91 -10.85
CA GLN A 104 -1.71 -2.34 -9.79
C GLN A 104 -2.44 -3.15 -8.74
N THR A 105 -1.77 -4.17 -8.23
CA THR A 105 -2.25 -5.05 -7.16
C THR A 105 -1.34 -4.95 -5.95
N ASN A 106 -1.89 -4.67 -4.79
CA ASN A 106 -1.18 -4.80 -3.51
C ASN A 106 -1.48 -6.19 -2.93
N ILE A 107 -0.45 -7.01 -2.84
CA ILE A 107 -0.53 -8.33 -2.23
C ILE A 107 -0.34 -8.17 -0.72
N VAL A 108 -1.34 -8.61 0.01
CA VAL A 108 -1.42 -8.57 1.47
C VAL A 108 -1.93 -9.93 1.99
N GLY A 109 -2.42 -10.00 3.20
CA GLY A 109 -3.00 -11.19 3.82
C GLY A 109 -2.61 -11.28 5.29
N GLY A 110 -2.39 -12.48 5.79
CA GLY A 110 -1.66 -12.68 7.05
C GLY A 110 -0.21 -12.25 6.86
N GLU A 111 0.64 -13.15 6.35
CA GLU A 111 1.97 -12.83 5.86
C GLU A 111 2.17 -13.43 4.46
N PRO A 112 2.25 -12.59 3.41
CA PRO A 112 2.35 -13.08 2.03
C PRO A 112 3.57 -13.94 1.75
N LEU A 113 4.70 -13.68 2.41
CA LEU A 113 5.95 -14.45 2.21
C LEU A 113 5.87 -15.89 2.71
N LEU A 114 4.78 -16.29 3.37
CA LEU A 114 4.48 -17.70 3.66
C LEU A 114 3.93 -18.46 2.43
N ARG A 115 3.55 -17.73 1.36
CA ARG A 115 2.97 -18.28 0.13
C ARG A 115 3.80 -17.85 -1.09
N THR A 116 5.08 -18.17 -1.08
CA THR A 116 5.99 -17.89 -2.21
C THR A 116 5.51 -18.51 -3.50
N ASP A 117 4.83 -19.66 -3.45
CA ASP A 117 4.18 -20.29 -4.59
C ASP A 117 3.16 -19.37 -5.28
N ILE A 118 2.39 -18.61 -4.51
CA ILE A 118 1.43 -17.64 -5.05
C ILE A 118 2.15 -16.38 -5.56
N LEU A 119 3.18 -15.93 -4.87
CA LEU A 119 3.96 -14.76 -5.30
C LEU A 119 4.64 -15.01 -6.65
N GLU A 120 5.11 -16.23 -6.91
CA GLU A 120 5.62 -16.63 -8.23
C GLU A 120 4.53 -16.54 -9.31
N VAL A 121 3.31 -16.97 -9.00
CA VAL A 121 2.18 -16.83 -9.94
C VAL A 121 1.95 -15.35 -10.30
N PHE A 122 2.00 -14.44 -9.33
CA PHE A 122 1.88 -13.01 -9.64
C PHE A 122 3.06 -12.50 -10.47
N ASN A 123 4.28 -12.97 -10.17
CA ASN A 123 5.49 -12.61 -10.91
C ASN A 123 5.41 -13.04 -12.39
N GLU A 124 4.84 -14.21 -12.66
CA GLU A 124 4.64 -14.74 -14.01
C GLU A 124 3.48 -14.07 -14.76
N GLU A 125 2.34 -13.91 -14.08
CA GLU A 125 1.09 -13.53 -14.73
C GLU A 125 0.87 -12.01 -14.86
N VAL A 126 1.41 -11.21 -13.93
CA VAL A 126 1.23 -9.75 -13.89
C VAL A 126 2.53 -9.02 -13.54
N PRO A 127 3.63 -9.27 -14.27
CA PRO A 127 4.91 -8.61 -14.00
C PRO A 127 4.78 -7.10 -14.14
N GLY A 128 5.43 -6.36 -13.23
CA GLY A 128 5.38 -4.90 -13.19
C GLY A 128 4.09 -4.30 -12.65
N LYS A 129 3.14 -5.13 -12.18
CA LYS A 129 1.82 -4.67 -11.72
C LYS A 129 1.48 -5.08 -10.28
N PHE A 130 2.46 -5.52 -9.49
CA PHE A 130 2.19 -5.88 -8.09
C PHE A 130 3.24 -5.37 -7.13
N THR A 131 2.80 -5.17 -5.90
CA THR A 131 3.63 -4.88 -4.72
C THR A 131 3.31 -5.90 -3.65
N ILE A 132 4.23 -6.12 -2.73
CA ILE A 132 4.04 -7.04 -1.59
C ILE A 132 4.16 -6.24 -0.30
N VAL A 133 3.12 -6.29 0.53
CA VAL A 133 3.13 -5.72 1.89
C VAL A 133 3.44 -6.85 2.87
N THR A 134 4.56 -6.77 3.54
CA THR A 134 5.06 -7.85 4.41
C THR A 134 5.55 -7.33 5.75
N ASN A 135 5.54 -8.19 6.74
CA ASN A 135 6.18 -7.90 8.01
C ASN A 135 7.73 -7.98 7.93
N GLY A 136 8.29 -8.44 6.81
CA GLY A 136 9.74 -8.45 6.54
C GLY A 136 10.55 -9.47 7.34
N THR A 137 9.92 -10.38 8.08
CA THR A 137 10.63 -11.39 8.89
C THR A 137 11.19 -12.56 8.07
N PHE A 138 10.77 -12.70 6.83
CA PHE A 138 11.30 -13.67 5.88
C PHE A 138 12.27 -13.01 4.90
N GLU A 139 13.08 -13.82 4.24
CA GLU A 139 13.95 -13.35 3.16
C GLU A 139 13.15 -12.69 2.04
N LEU A 140 13.62 -11.54 1.56
CA LEU A 140 12.97 -10.80 0.49
C LEU A 140 13.47 -11.31 -0.86
N VAL A 141 12.62 -12.07 -1.57
CA VAL A 141 12.95 -12.63 -2.87
C VAL A 141 12.94 -11.52 -3.95
N PRO A 142 13.96 -11.40 -4.80
CA PRO A 142 14.03 -10.37 -5.84
C PRO A 142 13.22 -10.75 -7.07
N TYR A 143 11.89 -10.86 -6.94
CA TYR A 143 11.00 -11.12 -8.08
C TYR A 143 11.20 -10.09 -9.19
N SER A 144 11.37 -10.54 -10.43
CA SER A 144 11.68 -9.68 -11.58
C SER A 144 10.53 -8.73 -11.93
N GLY A 145 9.30 -9.17 -11.70
CA GLY A 145 8.08 -8.41 -11.95
C GLY A 145 7.56 -7.63 -10.75
N LEU A 146 8.23 -7.69 -9.59
CA LEU A 146 7.83 -6.95 -8.41
C LEU A 146 8.16 -5.46 -8.55
N ILE A 147 7.18 -4.61 -8.28
CA ILE A 147 7.38 -3.15 -8.23
C ILE A 147 8.26 -2.81 -7.03
N ASN A 148 7.81 -3.18 -5.83
CA ASN A 148 8.58 -3.05 -4.59
C ASN A 148 7.95 -3.84 -3.44
N TYR A 149 8.73 -3.93 -2.36
CA TYR A 149 8.24 -4.37 -1.05
C TYR A 149 7.82 -3.16 -0.21
N TRP A 150 6.70 -3.33 0.50
CA TRP A 150 6.28 -2.47 1.60
C TRP A 150 6.57 -3.20 2.91
N ILE A 151 7.55 -2.72 3.66
CA ILE A 151 7.96 -3.33 4.92
C ILE A 151 7.24 -2.64 6.08
N SER A 152 6.58 -3.42 6.89
CA SER A 152 5.82 -2.92 8.04
C SER A 152 6.74 -2.63 9.22
N ILE A 153 6.91 -1.34 9.56
CA ILE A 153 7.75 -0.86 10.67
C ILE A 153 6.93 0.10 11.53
N ASP A 154 6.77 -0.21 12.81
CA ASP A 154 5.91 0.56 13.71
C ASP A 154 6.66 1.24 14.87
N GLY A 155 7.89 1.64 14.66
CA GLY A 155 8.67 2.37 15.66
C GLY A 155 10.15 2.09 15.58
N THR A 156 10.89 2.64 16.51
CA THR A 156 12.25 2.21 16.84
C THR A 156 12.22 0.77 17.33
N LYS A 157 13.37 0.12 17.49
CA LYS A 157 13.46 -1.29 17.86
C LYS A 157 12.58 -1.66 19.05
N GLU A 158 12.65 -0.86 20.11
CA GLU A 158 11.92 -1.16 21.36
C GLU A 158 10.40 -1.09 21.17
N THR A 159 9.91 -0.02 20.57
CA THR A 159 8.48 0.19 20.34
C THR A 159 7.95 -0.76 19.27
N HIS A 160 8.71 -0.98 18.19
CA HIS A 160 8.35 -1.97 17.18
C HIS A 160 8.19 -3.37 17.79
N ASP A 161 9.17 -3.81 18.57
CA ASP A 161 9.16 -5.14 19.21
C ASP A 161 8.03 -5.28 20.23
N LYS A 162 7.65 -4.21 20.91
CA LYS A 162 6.48 -4.16 21.80
C LYS A 162 5.17 -4.34 21.04
N ILE A 163 5.05 -3.76 19.86
CA ILE A 163 3.83 -3.79 19.02
C ILE A 163 3.74 -5.09 18.21
N ARG A 164 4.84 -5.48 17.53
CA ARG A 164 4.87 -6.57 16.54
C ARG A 164 5.53 -7.85 17.02
N GLY A 165 6.05 -7.87 18.26
CA GLY A 165 6.90 -8.96 18.76
C GLY A 165 8.35 -8.77 18.32
N LYS A 166 9.27 -9.52 18.94
CA LYS A 166 10.72 -9.41 18.75
C LYS A 166 11.14 -9.71 17.31
N SER A 167 10.94 -8.76 16.41
CA SER A 167 11.12 -8.94 14.97
C SER A 167 12.02 -7.88 14.30
N PHE A 168 12.26 -6.73 14.93
CA PHE A 168 12.96 -5.59 14.32
C PHE A 168 14.33 -5.95 13.73
N GLU A 169 15.21 -6.59 14.49
CA GLU A 169 16.58 -6.93 14.04
C GLU A 169 16.57 -7.88 12.84
N LYS A 170 15.64 -8.84 12.85
CA LYS A 170 15.48 -9.78 11.73
C LYS A 170 15.00 -9.07 10.47
N ILE A 171 14.04 -8.14 10.60
CA ILE A 171 13.54 -7.33 9.50
C ILE A 171 14.66 -6.47 8.92
N GLU A 172 15.38 -5.76 9.78
CA GLU A 172 16.50 -4.92 9.37
C GLU A 172 17.56 -5.72 8.62
N THR A 173 17.94 -6.88 9.14
CA THR A 173 18.89 -7.79 8.50
C THR A 173 18.42 -8.20 7.10
N ASN A 174 17.16 -8.59 6.95
CA ASN A 174 16.59 -9.00 5.66
C ASN A 174 16.55 -7.84 4.66
N VAL A 175 16.15 -6.65 5.11
CA VAL A 175 16.10 -5.45 4.26
C VAL A 175 17.50 -5.04 3.82
N ARG A 176 18.48 -4.98 4.73
CA ARG A 176 19.86 -4.65 4.40
C ARG A 176 20.46 -5.64 3.41
N LYS A 177 20.19 -6.95 3.61
CA LYS A 177 20.60 -8.00 2.67
C LYS A 177 20.01 -7.74 1.28
N TYR A 178 18.68 -7.55 1.19
CA TYR A 178 17.99 -7.31 -0.06
C TYR A 178 18.52 -6.08 -0.81
N VAL A 179 18.69 -4.95 -0.11
CA VAL A 179 19.23 -3.71 -0.69
C VAL A 179 20.66 -3.92 -1.20
N LYS A 180 21.49 -4.60 -0.43
CA LYS A 180 22.90 -4.90 -0.80
C LYS A 180 23.00 -5.79 -2.03
N GLU A 181 22.16 -6.83 -2.12
CA GLU A 181 22.23 -7.83 -3.19
C GLU A 181 21.59 -7.33 -4.49
N THR A 182 20.53 -6.50 -4.40
CA THR A 182 19.76 -6.10 -5.57
C THR A 182 19.99 -4.66 -6.02
N GLY A 183 20.54 -3.81 -5.15
CA GLY A 183 20.59 -2.37 -5.35
C GLY A 183 19.23 -1.67 -5.29
N LYS A 184 18.15 -2.41 -5.04
CA LYS A 184 16.78 -1.87 -4.95
C LYS A 184 16.45 -1.57 -3.49
N LYS A 185 15.86 -0.40 -3.25
CA LYS A 185 15.34 -0.03 -1.93
C LYS A 185 13.91 -0.53 -1.74
N VAL A 186 13.48 -0.60 -0.50
CA VAL A 186 12.11 -0.96 -0.10
C VAL A 186 11.27 0.29 0.16
N TRP A 187 10.00 0.11 0.48
CA TRP A 187 9.16 1.15 1.05
C TRP A 187 8.75 0.77 2.46
N ILE A 188 8.63 1.76 3.34
CA ILE A 188 8.22 1.55 4.72
C ILE A 188 6.73 1.89 4.85
N SER A 189 6.00 1.05 5.56
CA SER A 189 4.63 1.31 6.00
C SER A 189 4.58 1.30 7.52
N MET A 190 4.27 2.46 8.11
CA MET A 190 4.15 2.63 9.56
C MET A 190 2.69 2.84 9.95
N THR A 191 2.17 1.95 10.79
CA THR A 191 0.87 2.14 11.43
C THR A 191 1.06 2.94 12.72
N ILE A 192 0.69 4.22 12.66
CA ILE A 192 0.83 5.14 13.80
C ILE A 192 -0.31 4.92 14.79
N ASN A 193 0.04 4.80 16.05
CA ASN A 193 -0.87 4.63 17.17
C ASN A 193 -0.37 5.40 18.40
N SER A 194 -1.09 5.38 19.51
CA SER A 194 -0.74 6.11 20.74
C SER A 194 0.63 5.73 21.32
N TRP A 195 1.15 4.54 21.02
CA TRP A 195 2.44 4.07 21.56
C TRP A 195 3.64 4.54 20.75
N ASN A 196 3.47 4.85 19.46
CA ASN A 196 4.58 5.17 18.55
C ASN A 196 4.48 6.53 17.84
N SER A 197 3.43 7.31 18.08
CA SER A 197 3.20 8.61 17.42
C SER A 197 4.33 9.61 17.62
N HIS A 198 5.12 9.46 18.68
CA HIS A 198 6.26 10.33 18.96
C HIS A 198 7.53 9.95 18.17
N GLU A 199 7.61 8.74 17.62
CA GLU A 199 8.79 8.21 16.93
C GLU A 199 8.80 8.39 15.40
N ILE A 200 7.78 9.04 14.81
CA ILE A 200 7.62 9.15 13.34
C ILE A 200 8.82 9.78 12.64
N VAL A 201 9.47 10.75 13.28
CA VAL A 201 10.64 11.44 12.72
C VAL A 201 11.85 10.51 12.74
N GLU A 202 12.09 9.88 13.87
CA GLU A 202 13.21 8.97 14.06
C GLU A 202 13.12 7.77 13.13
N VAL A 203 11.95 7.16 13.00
CA VAL A 203 11.70 6.06 12.06
C VAL A 203 11.95 6.50 10.62
N ALA A 204 11.44 7.67 10.23
CA ALA A 204 11.62 8.17 8.87
C ALA A 204 13.11 8.41 8.56
N GLU A 205 13.86 8.99 9.48
CA GLU A 205 15.28 9.26 9.30
C GLU A 205 16.14 7.99 9.31
N TYR A 206 15.83 7.05 10.19
CA TYR A 206 16.53 5.77 10.28
C TYR A 206 16.45 4.94 8.99
N TRP A 207 15.24 4.82 8.41
CA TRP A 207 15.02 3.96 7.23
C TRP A 207 15.31 4.63 5.89
N LYS A 208 15.55 5.94 5.86
CA LYS A 208 15.73 6.71 4.62
C LYS A 208 16.86 6.20 3.71
N GLU A 209 17.90 5.63 4.26
CA GLU A 209 19.01 5.06 3.46
C GLU A 209 18.60 3.75 2.77
N LEU A 210 17.70 2.99 3.37
CA LEU A 210 17.27 1.67 2.92
C LEU A 210 15.93 1.71 2.16
N ALA A 211 15.20 2.83 2.24
CA ALA A 211 13.87 2.96 1.66
C ALA A 211 13.78 4.17 0.71
N ASP A 212 13.02 3.99 -0.38
CA ASP A 212 12.68 5.05 -1.33
C ASP A 212 11.44 5.83 -0.91
N GLY A 213 10.65 5.31 0.01
CA GLY A 213 9.45 5.97 0.49
C GLY A 213 8.97 5.45 1.85
N ILE A 214 8.24 6.32 2.57
CA ILE A 214 7.56 5.99 3.80
C ILE A 214 6.09 6.41 3.75
N ASN A 215 5.22 5.49 4.16
CA ASN A 215 3.78 5.68 4.29
C ASN A 215 3.39 5.67 5.77
N PHE A 216 2.61 6.66 6.19
CA PHE A 216 2.08 6.78 7.53
C PHE A 216 0.57 6.50 7.51
N GLN A 217 0.14 5.45 8.20
CA GLN A 217 -1.27 5.12 8.37
C GLN A 217 -1.64 5.31 9.83
N ILE A 218 -2.71 6.02 10.13
CA ILE A 218 -3.19 6.15 11.50
C ILE A 218 -4.02 4.92 11.83
N HIS A 219 -3.73 4.28 12.98
CA HIS A 219 -4.47 3.14 13.47
C HIS A 219 -5.98 3.44 13.55
N THR A 220 -6.78 2.53 12.98
CA THR A 220 -8.24 2.56 13.09
C THR A 220 -8.66 1.66 14.23
N PRO A 221 -9.43 2.15 15.22
CA PRO A 221 -9.86 1.32 16.35
C PRO A 221 -10.85 0.27 15.90
N PHE A 222 -10.70 -0.95 16.40
CA PHE A 222 -11.58 -2.08 16.12
C PHE A 222 -12.47 -2.46 17.32
N MET A 223 -12.27 -1.80 18.45
CA MET A 223 -13.06 -1.97 19.67
C MET A 223 -13.32 -0.62 20.35
N GLU A 224 -14.36 -0.57 21.13
CA GLU A 224 -14.61 0.57 21.99
C GLU A 224 -13.46 0.72 23.00
N ASN A 225 -12.98 1.95 23.22
CA ASN A 225 -11.84 2.25 24.11
C ASN A 225 -10.51 1.57 23.71
N ASP A 226 -10.26 1.43 22.42
CA ASP A 226 -8.99 0.89 21.93
C ASP A 226 -7.81 1.73 22.44
N PRO A 227 -6.88 1.16 23.23
CA PRO A 227 -5.77 1.90 23.84
C PRO A 227 -4.74 2.40 22.81
N LEU A 228 -4.77 1.87 21.59
CA LEU A 228 -3.89 2.28 20.50
C LEU A 228 -4.47 3.44 19.67
N TRP A 229 -5.73 3.78 19.90
CA TRP A 229 -6.39 4.87 19.20
C TRP A 229 -5.82 6.24 19.57
N ILE A 230 -5.61 7.09 18.56
CA ILE A 230 -5.33 8.52 18.73
C ILE A 230 -6.62 9.27 18.35
N PRO A 231 -7.36 9.81 19.32
CA PRO A 231 -8.61 10.50 19.06
C PRO A 231 -8.45 11.74 18.16
N TYR A 232 -9.54 12.13 17.51
CA TYR A 232 -9.57 13.43 16.84
C TYR A 232 -9.41 14.56 17.87
N GLY A 233 -8.64 15.57 17.54
CA GLY A 233 -8.37 16.70 18.41
C GLY A 233 -6.92 17.18 18.33
N LYS A 234 -6.48 17.84 19.41
CA LYS A 234 -5.19 18.55 19.45
C LYS A 234 -4.00 17.60 19.19
N GLU A 235 -3.91 16.50 19.91
CA GLU A 235 -2.78 15.54 19.79
C GLU A 235 -2.66 14.98 18.38
N ARG A 236 -3.79 14.57 17.79
CA ARG A 236 -3.81 14.10 16.40
C ARG A 236 -3.41 15.17 15.40
N ASN A 237 -3.84 16.41 15.61
CA ASN A 237 -3.48 17.52 14.73
C ASN A 237 -1.99 17.83 14.81
N GLU A 238 -1.39 17.82 15.99
CA GLU A 238 0.05 17.99 16.18
C GLU A 238 0.87 16.88 15.50
N LEU A 239 0.39 15.63 15.58
CA LEU A 239 0.96 14.50 14.84
C LEU A 239 0.92 14.75 13.33
N LEU A 240 -0.23 15.17 12.80
CA LEU A 240 -0.39 15.43 11.36
C LEU A 240 0.48 16.61 10.90
N ASP A 241 0.66 17.64 11.73
CA ASP A 241 1.58 18.75 11.46
C ASP A 241 3.04 18.27 11.40
N LYS A 242 3.44 17.31 12.24
CA LYS A 242 4.76 16.68 12.15
C LYS A 242 4.94 15.91 10.84
N ILE A 243 3.91 15.17 10.40
CA ILE A 243 3.98 14.44 9.11
C ILE A 243 4.08 15.44 7.94
N ILE A 244 3.35 16.55 7.98
CA ILE A 244 3.46 17.62 6.97
C ILE A 244 4.87 18.22 6.97
N SER A 245 5.44 18.48 8.14
CA SER A 245 6.81 18.99 8.26
C SER A 245 7.84 18.00 7.69
N LEU A 246 7.65 16.70 7.92
CA LEU A 246 8.47 15.66 7.31
C LEU A 246 8.30 15.63 5.78
N LYS A 247 7.06 15.79 5.28
CA LYS A 247 6.78 15.87 3.84
C LYS A 247 7.47 17.09 3.21
N GLN A 248 7.47 18.22 3.87
CA GLN A 248 8.15 19.45 3.38
C GLN A 248 9.69 19.26 3.38
N LYS A 249 10.24 18.59 4.40
CA LYS A 249 11.68 18.28 4.48
C LYS A 249 12.12 17.21 3.47
N TYR A 250 11.29 16.20 3.24
CA TYR A 250 11.59 15.01 2.44
C TYR A 250 10.48 14.72 1.42
N SER A 251 10.28 15.65 0.47
CA SER A 251 9.11 15.70 -0.42
C SER A 251 8.85 14.41 -1.21
N ASP A 252 9.90 13.73 -1.67
CA ASP A 252 9.77 12.50 -2.46
C ASP A 252 9.75 11.23 -1.61
N TYR A 253 10.27 11.31 -0.38
CA TYR A 253 10.35 10.16 0.52
C TYR A 253 9.06 9.95 1.31
N VAL A 254 8.43 11.01 1.84
CA VAL A 254 7.10 10.90 2.45
C VAL A 254 6.06 10.88 1.34
N ILE A 255 5.38 9.75 1.15
CA ILE A 255 4.55 9.52 -0.05
C ILE A 255 3.20 10.24 -0.05
N HIS A 256 2.72 10.67 1.12
CA HIS A 256 1.45 11.40 1.22
C HIS A 256 1.53 12.81 0.62
N GLU A 257 0.46 13.23 0.00
CA GLU A 257 0.23 14.64 -0.29
C GLU A 257 -0.34 15.36 0.95
N GLU A 258 0.00 16.64 1.15
CA GLU A 258 -0.50 17.42 2.30
C GLU A 258 -2.03 17.43 2.38
N SER A 259 -2.71 17.45 1.23
CA SER A 259 -4.17 17.35 1.17
C SER A 259 -4.71 16.04 1.75
N GLN A 260 -4.01 14.92 1.52
CA GLN A 260 -4.38 13.61 2.09
C GLN A 260 -4.17 13.58 3.61
N ILE A 261 -3.07 14.20 4.09
CA ILE A 261 -2.80 14.30 5.53
C ILE A 261 -3.86 15.16 6.21
N ASN A 262 -4.22 16.29 5.61
CA ASN A 262 -5.22 17.19 6.19
C ASN A 262 -6.63 16.59 6.29
N ILE A 263 -6.99 15.66 5.41
CA ILE A 263 -8.25 14.91 5.50
C ILE A 263 -8.38 14.13 6.82
N LEU A 264 -7.25 13.67 7.39
CA LEU A 264 -7.25 12.86 8.62
C LEU A 264 -7.49 13.67 9.91
N ARG A 265 -7.63 15.00 9.83
CA ARG A 265 -7.86 15.88 10.99
C ARG A 265 -9.25 15.78 11.57
N SER A 266 -10.20 15.38 10.77
CA SER A 266 -11.61 15.29 11.18
C SER A 266 -12.24 13.96 10.77
N PRO A 267 -13.30 13.54 11.43
CA PRO A 267 -14.06 12.35 11.04
C PRO A 267 -14.48 12.45 9.57
N TRP A 268 -14.23 11.35 8.82
CA TRP A 268 -14.61 11.30 7.40
C TRP A 268 -13.97 12.37 6.51
N GLY A 269 -12.88 12.99 6.99
CA GLY A 269 -12.05 13.91 6.21
C GLY A 269 -12.71 15.24 5.84
N GLY A 270 -13.81 15.59 6.45
CA GLY A 270 -14.55 16.77 6.03
C GLY A 270 -15.20 17.54 7.15
N ASP A 271 -15.98 18.50 6.75
CA ASP A 271 -16.98 19.14 7.58
C ASP A 271 -17.92 18.07 8.14
N LYS A 272 -18.26 18.16 9.40
CA LYS A 272 -19.15 17.22 10.12
C LYS A 272 -20.48 16.95 9.41
N THR A 273 -20.85 17.78 8.45
CA THR A 273 -22.11 17.73 7.71
C THR A 273 -22.03 17.01 6.36
N LYS A 274 -20.82 16.80 5.83
CA LYS A 274 -20.65 16.16 4.51
C LYS A 274 -19.51 15.16 4.55
N PRO A 275 -19.80 13.87 4.73
CA PRO A 275 -18.80 12.82 4.59
C PRO A 275 -18.19 12.86 3.18
N ILE A 276 -16.90 12.53 3.08
CA ILE A 276 -16.26 12.36 1.79
C ILE A 276 -16.96 11.22 1.02
N ASP A 277 -17.27 11.45 -0.25
CA ASP A 277 -17.68 10.37 -1.15
C ASP A 277 -16.44 9.47 -1.41
N CYS A 278 -16.31 8.44 -0.58
CA CYS A 278 -15.17 7.54 -0.63
C CYS A 278 -15.18 6.75 -1.95
N PRO A 279 -14.12 6.83 -2.77
CA PRO A 279 -14.04 6.12 -4.05
C PRO A 279 -13.66 4.63 -3.85
N ASN A 280 -14.21 3.96 -2.84
CA ASN A 280 -13.93 2.55 -2.52
C ASN A 280 -14.21 1.60 -3.71
N TRP A 281 -15.13 1.97 -4.61
CA TRP A 281 -15.39 1.27 -5.86
C TRP A 281 -14.20 1.24 -6.82
N ALA A 282 -13.19 2.09 -6.63
CA ALA A 282 -11.98 2.09 -7.45
C ALA A 282 -10.99 0.98 -7.06
N ILE A 283 -11.24 0.28 -5.97
CA ILE A 283 -10.39 -0.78 -5.45
C ILE A 283 -11.18 -2.09 -5.43
N LEU A 284 -10.66 -3.10 -6.12
CA LEU A 284 -11.12 -4.48 -5.99
C LEU A 284 -10.41 -5.10 -4.79
N VAL A 285 -11.16 -5.50 -3.76
CA VAL A 285 -10.57 -6.19 -2.60
C VAL A 285 -11.02 -7.64 -2.61
N LEU A 286 -10.06 -8.56 -2.56
CA LEU A 286 -10.30 -10.00 -2.52
C LEU A 286 -9.69 -10.60 -1.26
N ASP A 287 -10.43 -11.50 -0.63
CA ASP A 287 -9.92 -12.31 0.47
C ASP A 287 -9.09 -13.51 -0.05
N HIS A 288 -8.54 -14.31 0.86
CA HIS A 288 -7.72 -15.50 0.56
C HIS A 288 -8.46 -16.61 -0.18
N ARG A 289 -9.78 -16.49 -0.36
CA ARG A 289 -10.64 -17.36 -1.18
C ARG A 289 -11.02 -16.71 -2.51
N ALA A 290 -10.44 -15.54 -2.79
CA ALA A 290 -10.80 -14.68 -3.90
C ALA A 290 -12.26 -14.20 -3.89
N GLU A 291 -12.91 -14.20 -2.74
CA GLU A 291 -14.21 -13.57 -2.55
C GLU A 291 -14.04 -12.05 -2.38
N SER A 292 -14.99 -11.29 -2.95
CA SER A 292 -14.95 -9.83 -2.81
C SER A 292 -15.32 -9.42 -1.39
N LYS A 293 -14.52 -8.57 -0.79
CA LYS A 293 -14.82 -7.95 0.51
C LYS A 293 -14.86 -6.43 0.41
N THR A 294 -15.51 -5.78 1.36
CA THR A 294 -15.53 -4.32 1.45
C THR A 294 -14.13 -3.79 1.75
N PRO A 295 -13.67 -2.72 1.08
CA PRO A 295 -12.37 -2.13 1.35
C PRO A 295 -12.19 -1.55 2.76
N CYS A 296 -13.33 -1.27 3.43
CA CYS A 296 -13.36 -0.66 4.76
C CYS A 296 -14.19 -1.51 5.70
#